data_57346d2e4a7985aa1a0d6813a623bd1c
#
_entry.id   57346d2e4a7985aa1a0d6813a623bd1c
#
_cell.length_a   1.000
_cell.length_b   1.000
_cell.length_c   1.000
_cell.angle_alpha   90.00
_cell.angle_beta   90.00
_cell.angle_gamma   90.00
#
_symmetry.space_group_name_H-M   'P 1'
#
loop_
_entity.id
_entity.type
_entity.pdbx_description
1 polymer ?
#
loop_
_entity_poly.entity_id
_entity_poly.type
_entity_poly.pdbx_seq_one_letter_code
_entity_poly.pdbx_strand_id
1 'polypeptide(L)'
;MGKKMLYIMAIVTAAFMVSGWLKPVEYRIEKRIHTVSAGQTVWEIATVYLPMQDKKMSTGEFVHSIYKVNGIDPKLYIQPGDKLIIPLEVEVK
;
A
#
# COMPACT_ATOMS: atom_id res chain seq x y z
N MET A 1 4.57 27.53 40.56
CA MET A 1 5.24 26.57 39.65
C MET A 1 4.67 25.18 39.72
N GLY A 2 4.20 24.68 40.85
CA GLY A 2 3.69 23.30 41.00
C GLY A 2 2.47 22.98 40.17
N LYS A 3 1.51 23.92 40.01
CA LYS A 3 0.27 23.66 39.29
C LYS A 3 0.46 23.58 37.76
N LYS A 4 1.34 24.40 37.17
CA LYS A 4 1.65 24.35 35.75
C LYS A 4 2.39 23.08 35.33
N MET A 5 3.30 22.61 36.15
CA MET A 5 4.02 21.34 35.90
C MET A 5 3.08 20.15 35.95
N LEU A 6 2.11 20.15 36.88
CA LEU A 6 1.13 19.08 36.99
C LEU A 6 0.25 18.98 35.75
N TYR A 7 -0.16 20.10 35.18
CA TYR A 7 -0.96 20.11 33.94
C TYR A 7 -0.17 19.59 32.74
N ILE A 8 1.09 19.98 32.61
CA ILE A 8 1.96 19.51 31.52
C ILE A 8 2.19 18.01 31.63
N MET A 9 2.45 17.47 32.82
CA MET A 9 2.62 16.03 33.02
C MET A 9 1.35 15.26 32.72
N ALA A 10 0.18 15.78 33.09
CA ALA A 10 -1.10 15.15 32.80
C ALA A 10 -1.38 15.09 31.29
N ILE A 11 -1.05 16.15 30.54
CA ILE A 11 -1.22 16.20 29.09
C ILE A 11 -0.28 15.20 28.40
N VAL A 12 0.97 15.13 28.82
CA VAL A 12 1.95 14.19 28.25
C VAL A 12 1.54 12.75 28.53
N THR A 13 1.07 12.45 29.73
CA THR A 13 0.59 11.11 30.08
C THR A 13 -0.64 10.71 29.28
N ALA A 14 -1.59 11.62 29.09
CA ALA A 14 -2.78 11.37 28.29
C ALA A 14 -2.43 11.13 26.81
N ALA A 15 -1.50 11.91 26.25
CA ALA A 15 -1.03 11.72 24.87
C ALA A 15 -0.34 10.36 24.69
N PHE A 16 0.45 9.94 25.67
CA PHE A 16 1.11 8.65 25.64
C PHE A 16 0.13 7.47 25.69
N MET A 17 -0.91 7.58 26.49
CA MET A 17 -1.96 6.56 26.58
C MET A 17 -2.77 6.46 25.28
N VAL A 18 -3.08 7.58 24.64
CA VAL A 18 -3.81 7.61 23.35
C VAL A 18 -2.98 6.97 22.26
N SER A 19 -1.66 7.21 22.20
CA SER A 19 -0.79 6.57 21.20
C SER A 19 -0.68 5.05 21.41
N GLY A 20 -0.82 4.56 22.63
CA GLY A 20 -0.83 3.13 22.92
C GLY A 20 -2.11 2.41 22.45
N TRP A 21 -3.22 3.13 22.30
CA TRP A 21 -4.49 2.59 21.82
C TRP A 21 -4.60 2.56 20.30
N LEU A 22 -3.98 3.53 19.63
CA LEU A 22 -4.00 3.67 18.18
C LEU A 22 -2.80 2.92 17.58
N LYS A 23 -2.96 1.62 17.41
CA LYS A 23 -1.94 0.83 16.71
C LYS A 23 -2.01 1.18 15.22
N PRO A 24 -0.88 1.58 14.60
CA PRO A 24 -0.87 1.81 13.17
C PRO A 24 -1.19 0.51 12.44
N VAL A 25 -1.96 0.63 11.36
CA VAL A 25 -2.26 -0.51 10.51
C VAL A 25 -1.00 -0.88 9.75
N GLU A 26 -0.59 -2.14 9.90
CA GLU A 26 0.58 -2.66 9.20
C GLU A 26 0.13 -3.45 7.98
N TYR A 27 0.86 -3.28 6.88
CA TYR A 27 0.62 -3.99 5.64
C TYR A 27 1.84 -4.83 5.28
N ARG A 28 1.60 -6.02 4.77
CA ARG A 28 2.63 -6.84 4.14
C ARG A 28 2.37 -6.90 2.64
N ILE A 29 3.41 -7.10 1.87
CA ILE A 29 3.28 -7.22 0.42
C ILE A 29 3.12 -8.69 0.07
N GLU A 30 1.97 -9.02 -0.52
CA GLU A 30 1.71 -10.32 -1.11
C GLU A 30 1.89 -10.21 -2.61
N LYS A 31 2.87 -10.92 -3.14
CA LYS A 31 3.17 -10.88 -4.57
C LYS A 31 2.37 -11.94 -5.30
N ARG A 32 1.59 -11.51 -6.28
CA ARG A 32 0.88 -12.40 -7.19
C ARG A 32 1.46 -12.30 -8.58
N ILE A 33 1.45 -13.40 -9.30
CA ILE A 33 1.94 -13.43 -10.68
C ILE A 33 0.75 -13.45 -11.62
N HIS A 34 0.74 -12.47 -12.53
CA HIS A 34 -0.28 -12.36 -13.56
C HIS A 34 0.34 -12.60 -14.93
N THR A 35 -0.24 -13.49 -15.71
CA THR A 35 0.17 -13.71 -17.09
C THR A 35 -0.64 -12.77 -17.98
N VAL A 36 0.05 -11.95 -18.75
CA VAL A 36 -0.57 -10.94 -19.62
C VAL A 36 -1.28 -11.63 -20.78
N SER A 37 -2.53 -11.27 -21.01
CA SER A 37 -3.31 -11.70 -22.16
C SER A 37 -3.21 -10.69 -23.29
N ALA A 38 -3.51 -11.13 -24.51
CA ALA A 38 -3.46 -10.25 -25.69
C ALA A 38 -4.33 -9.01 -25.51
N GLY A 39 -3.75 -7.84 -25.76
CA GLY A 39 -4.44 -6.55 -25.68
C GLY A 39 -4.61 -5.97 -24.30
N GLN A 40 -4.11 -6.64 -23.24
CA GLN A 40 -4.18 -6.08 -21.88
C GLN A 40 -3.15 -4.96 -21.68
N THR A 41 -3.56 -3.94 -20.95
CA THR A 41 -2.67 -2.87 -20.49
C THR A 41 -2.41 -3.04 -18.98
N VAL A 42 -1.32 -2.44 -18.50
CA VAL A 42 -1.02 -2.45 -17.05
C VAL A 42 -2.15 -1.76 -16.27
N TRP A 43 -2.74 -0.72 -16.83
CA TRP A 43 -3.87 -0.04 -16.20
C TRP A 43 -5.06 -0.97 -16.00
N GLU A 44 -5.44 -1.74 -17.03
CA GLU A 44 -6.53 -2.71 -16.93
C GLU A 44 -6.24 -3.80 -15.90
N ILE A 45 -5.02 -4.32 -15.90
CA ILE A 45 -4.59 -5.32 -14.92
C ILE A 45 -4.68 -4.73 -13.51
N ALA A 46 -4.23 -3.50 -13.33
CA ALA A 46 -4.29 -2.80 -12.04
C ALA A 46 -5.73 -2.65 -11.55
N THR A 47 -6.68 -2.30 -12.43
CA THR A 47 -8.08 -2.15 -12.03
C THR A 47 -8.70 -3.47 -11.54
N VAL A 48 -8.26 -4.59 -12.07
CA VAL A 48 -8.72 -5.92 -11.63
C VAL A 48 -8.20 -6.26 -10.23
N TYR A 49 -6.92 -5.97 -9.98
CA TYR A 49 -6.27 -6.37 -8.72
C TYR A 49 -6.45 -5.37 -7.58
N LEU A 50 -6.67 -4.10 -7.90
CA LEU A 50 -6.79 -3.04 -6.88
C LEU A 50 -7.81 -3.36 -5.78
N PRO A 51 -9.02 -3.87 -6.09
CA PRO A 51 -9.98 -4.23 -5.04
C PRO A 51 -9.53 -5.39 -4.14
N MET A 52 -8.53 -6.15 -4.55
CA MET A 52 -8.04 -7.29 -3.79
C MET A 52 -7.07 -6.91 -2.68
N GLN A 53 -6.55 -5.68 -2.70
CA GLN A 53 -5.64 -5.22 -1.64
C GLN A 53 -6.40 -4.47 -0.55
N ASP A 54 -5.83 -4.49 0.65
CA ASP A 54 -6.45 -3.85 1.81
C ASP A 54 -6.10 -2.37 1.91
N LYS A 55 -4.90 -1.99 1.48
CA LYS A 55 -4.49 -0.60 1.51
C LYS A 55 -5.17 0.19 0.40
N LYS A 56 -5.79 1.30 0.78
CA LYS A 56 -6.44 2.19 -0.18
C LYS A 56 -5.42 3.03 -0.93
N MET A 57 -5.49 2.99 -2.25
CA MET A 57 -4.69 3.84 -3.12
C MET A 57 -5.42 4.05 -4.45
N SER A 58 -5.00 5.06 -5.21
CA SER A 58 -5.55 5.29 -6.54
C SER A 58 -5.04 4.25 -7.52
N THR A 59 -5.76 4.07 -8.63
CA THR A 59 -5.32 3.18 -9.72
C THR A 59 -3.95 3.61 -10.26
N GLY A 60 -3.72 4.92 -10.39
CA GLY A 60 -2.44 5.44 -10.86
C GLY A 60 -1.28 5.10 -9.93
N GLU A 61 -1.47 5.20 -8.62
CA GLU A 61 -0.46 4.80 -7.63
C GLU A 61 -0.17 3.31 -7.70
N PHE A 62 -1.21 2.50 -7.87
CA PHE A 62 -1.07 1.05 -7.99
C PHE A 62 -0.33 0.66 -9.28
N VAL A 63 -0.67 1.29 -10.41
CA VAL A 63 0.05 1.12 -11.68
C VAL A 63 1.53 1.45 -11.50
N HIS A 64 1.84 2.54 -10.81
CA HIS A 64 3.22 2.93 -10.53
C HIS A 64 3.95 1.85 -9.72
N SER A 65 3.28 1.28 -8.72
CA SER A 65 3.83 0.18 -7.92
C SER A 65 4.16 -1.04 -8.77
N ILE A 66 3.28 -1.37 -9.72
CA ILE A 66 3.48 -2.50 -10.64
C ILE A 66 4.72 -2.27 -11.50
N TYR A 67 4.86 -1.09 -12.09
CA TYR A 67 6.06 -0.76 -12.87
C TYR A 67 7.33 -0.86 -12.03
N LYS A 68 7.29 -0.32 -10.83
CA LYS A 68 8.44 -0.27 -9.94
C LYS A 68 8.89 -1.67 -9.51
N VAL A 69 7.97 -2.53 -9.09
CA VAL A 69 8.31 -3.87 -8.60
C VAL A 69 8.80 -4.79 -9.73
N ASN A 70 8.34 -4.57 -10.95
CA ASN A 70 8.77 -5.35 -12.12
C ASN A 70 9.99 -4.76 -12.83
N GLY A 71 10.41 -3.56 -12.43
CA GLY A 71 11.55 -2.90 -13.07
C GLY A 71 11.30 -2.57 -14.54
N ILE A 72 10.04 -2.33 -14.93
CA ILE A 72 9.69 -2.00 -16.31
C ILE A 72 9.52 -0.49 -16.48
N ASP A 73 9.99 0.00 -17.65
CA ASP A 73 9.77 1.38 -18.06
C ASP A 73 8.33 1.53 -18.56
N PRO A 74 7.57 2.56 -18.10
CA PRO A 74 6.22 2.82 -18.61
C PRO A 74 6.14 3.03 -20.12
N LYS A 75 7.26 3.32 -20.77
CA LYS A 75 7.33 3.48 -22.23
C LYS A 75 7.38 2.15 -22.97
N LEU A 76 7.69 1.07 -22.27
CA LEU A 76 7.74 -0.26 -22.86
C LEU A 76 6.36 -0.92 -22.75
N TYR A 77 5.91 -1.50 -23.85
CA TYR A 77 4.65 -2.22 -23.86
C TYR A 77 4.83 -3.62 -23.31
N ILE A 78 3.86 -4.04 -22.49
CA ILE A 78 3.78 -5.44 -22.08
C ILE A 78 3.24 -6.27 -23.23
N GLN A 79 3.70 -7.52 -23.31
CA GLN A 79 3.29 -8.42 -24.39
C GLN A 79 2.55 -9.63 -23.85
N PRO A 80 1.66 -10.25 -24.68
CA PRO A 80 0.98 -11.48 -24.25
C PRO A 80 2.00 -12.53 -23.83
N GLY A 81 1.72 -13.20 -22.71
CA GLY A 81 2.60 -14.21 -22.14
C GLY A 81 3.60 -13.68 -21.13
N ASP A 82 3.81 -12.36 -21.06
CA ASP A 82 4.66 -11.78 -20.04
C ASP A 82 4.08 -12.04 -18.66
N LYS A 83 4.97 -12.29 -17.69
CA LYS A 83 4.56 -12.47 -16.30
C LYS A 83 4.84 -11.21 -15.51
N LEU A 84 3.80 -10.66 -14.91
CA LEU A 84 3.89 -9.47 -14.06
C LEU A 84 3.72 -9.85 -12.61
N ILE A 85 4.57 -9.28 -11.76
CA ILE A 85 4.40 -9.35 -10.31
C ILE A 85 3.42 -8.25 -9.92
N ILE A 86 2.35 -8.65 -9.24
CA ILE A 86 1.34 -7.72 -8.72
C ILE A 86 1.54 -7.60 -7.21
N PRO A 87 2.03 -6.44 -6.72
CA PRO A 87 2.31 -6.25 -5.30
C PRO A 87 1.03 -5.83 -4.57
N LEU A 88 0.37 -6.77 -3.91
CA LEU A 88 -0.82 -6.49 -3.13
C LEU A 88 -0.42 -6.17 -1.69
N GLU A 89 -0.81 -5.03 -1.18
CA GLU A 89 -0.60 -4.66 0.21
C GLU A 89 -1.80 -5.12 1.03
N VAL A 90 -1.58 -6.15 1.83
CA VAL A 90 -2.62 -6.77 2.66
C VAL A 90 -2.35 -6.51 4.12
N GLU A 91 -3.42 -6.31 4.88
CA GLU A 91 -3.33 -6.01 6.30
C GLU A 91 -2.78 -7.21 7.09
N VAL A 92 -1.83 -6.93 7.97
CA VAL A 92 -1.30 -7.93 8.90
C VAL A 92 -2.28 -8.06 10.07
N LYS A 93 -2.83 -9.25 10.24
CA LYS A 93 -3.78 -9.54 11.34
C LYS A 93 -3.11 -10.31 12.45
#